data_9a63edda307903a12b3c45cddb74a4a7
#
_entry.id   9a63edda307903a12b3c45cddb74a4a7
#
_cell.length_a   1.000
_cell.length_b   1.000
_cell.length_c   1.000
_cell.angle_alpha   90.00
_cell.angle_beta   90.00
_cell.angle_gamma   90.00
#
_symmetry.space_group_name_H-M   'P 1'
#
loop_
_entity.id
_entity.type
_entity.pdbx_description
1 polymer ?
#
loop_
_entity_poly.entity_id
_entity_poly.type
_entity_poly.pdbx_seq_one_letter_code
_entity_poly.pdbx_strand_id
1 'polypeptide(L)'
;MAKILIAEDERDIRDLIIFTLRYAGHQVLQAVNGEEALAVAREAMPELILMDVRMPKMTGYEACRHMKADDKIKHIPVVFLSAKGQESEIQTGLEVGATDYILKPFAPDQLIKRVAEILGQKVE
;
A
#
# COMPACT_ATOMS: atom_id res chain seq x y z
N MET A 1 -10.95 -4.81 -11.16
CA MET A 1 -9.65 -5.30 -11.59
C MET A 1 -8.66 -4.17 -11.60
N ALA A 2 -7.94 -4.04 -10.53
CA ALA A 2 -6.97 -2.96 -10.42
C ALA A 2 -5.56 -3.54 -10.40
N LYS A 3 -4.58 -2.71 -10.75
CA LYS A 3 -3.17 -3.02 -10.60
C LYS A 3 -2.73 -2.45 -9.28
N ILE A 4 -2.30 -3.31 -8.36
CA ILE A 4 -1.97 -2.92 -6.99
C ILE A 4 -0.53 -3.28 -6.68
N LEU A 5 0.22 -2.33 -6.10
CA LEU A 5 1.57 -2.58 -5.62
C LEU A 5 1.53 -2.86 -4.12
N ILE A 6 2.14 -3.97 -3.71
CA ILE A 6 2.30 -4.32 -2.31
C ILE A 6 3.77 -4.15 -1.94
N ALA A 7 4.04 -3.32 -0.96
CA ALA A 7 5.40 -3.14 -0.45
C ALA A 7 5.42 -3.63 1.00
N GLU A 8 6.06 -4.74 1.25
CA GLU A 8 6.11 -5.40 2.54
C GLU A 8 7.36 -6.27 2.60
N ASP A 9 8.19 -6.07 3.60
CA ASP A 9 9.42 -6.83 3.72
C ASP A 9 9.21 -8.22 4.35
N GLU A 10 8.16 -8.40 5.12
CA GLU A 10 7.89 -9.67 5.78
C GLU A 10 7.18 -10.61 4.80
N ARG A 11 7.86 -11.70 4.48
CA ARG A 11 7.43 -12.61 3.42
C ARG A 11 6.03 -13.17 3.62
N ASP A 12 5.73 -13.65 4.83
CA ASP A 12 4.45 -14.32 5.07
C ASP A 12 3.28 -13.36 4.95
N ILE A 13 3.45 -12.14 5.43
CA ILE A 13 2.41 -11.11 5.31
C ILE A 13 2.26 -10.70 3.86
N ARG A 14 3.37 -10.50 3.17
CA ARG A 14 3.36 -10.14 1.75
C ARG A 14 2.62 -11.19 0.93
N ASP A 15 2.96 -12.45 1.13
CA ASP A 15 2.34 -13.54 0.38
C ASP A 15 0.85 -13.64 0.65
N LEU A 16 0.44 -13.44 1.90
CA LEU A 16 -0.97 -13.46 2.26
C LEU A 16 -1.75 -12.35 1.53
N ILE A 17 -1.19 -11.15 1.53
CA ILE A 17 -1.82 -10.00 0.86
C ILE A 17 -1.93 -10.26 -0.64
N ILE A 18 -0.84 -10.74 -1.24
CA ILE A 18 -0.81 -11.00 -2.68
C ILE A 18 -1.86 -12.05 -3.04
N PHE A 19 -1.89 -13.16 -2.30
CA PHE A 19 -2.86 -14.21 -2.55
C PHE A 19 -4.30 -13.69 -2.45
N THR A 20 -4.56 -12.94 -1.37
CA THR A 20 -5.89 -12.41 -1.10
C THR A 20 -6.38 -11.49 -2.23
N LEU A 21 -5.52 -10.58 -2.66
CA LEU A 21 -5.91 -9.61 -3.69
C LEU A 21 -6.00 -10.24 -5.07
N ARG A 22 -5.15 -11.20 -5.37
CA ARG A 22 -5.27 -11.95 -6.63
C ARG A 22 -6.56 -12.76 -6.66
N TYR A 23 -6.92 -13.33 -5.53
CA TYR A 23 -8.20 -14.06 -5.42
C TYR A 23 -9.38 -13.13 -5.72
N ALA A 24 -9.28 -11.88 -5.32
CA ALA A 24 -10.32 -10.88 -5.59
C ALA A 24 -10.28 -10.35 -7.03
N GLY A 25 -9.34 -10.82 -7.85
CA GLY A 25 -9.28 -10.46 -9.26
C GLY A 25 -8.33 -9.33 -9.61
N HIS A 26 -7.52 -8.87 -8.67
CA HIS A 26 -6.56 -7.79 -8.94
C HIS A 26 -5.25 -8.31 -9.49
N GLN A 27 -4.57 -7.47 -10.26
CA GLN A 27 -3.19 -7.70 -10.66
C GLN A 27 -2.32 -7.14 -9.55
N VAL A 28 -1.38 -7.95 -9.05
CA VAL A 28 -0.57 -7.55 -7.90
C VAL A 28 0.91 -7.56 -8.25
N LEU A 29 1.57 -6.45 -7.94
CA LEU A 29 3.02 -6.29 -8.05
C LEU A 29 3.57 -6.24 -6.65
N GLN A 30 4.84 -6.60 -6.46
CA GLN A 30 5.41 -6.65 -5.12
C GLN A 30 6.74 -5.92 -5.03
N ALA A 31 7.02 -5.40 -3.84
CA ALA A 31 8.28 -4.79 -3.49
C ALA A 31 8.61 -5.19 -2.05
N VAL A 32 9.88 -5.27 -1.71
CA VAL A 32 10.31 -5.73 -0.40
C VAL A 32 10.89 -4.61 0.47
N ASN A 33 11.01 -3.42 -0.07
CA ASN A 33 11.47 -2.25 0.68
C ASN A 33 10.97 -0.98 -0.03
N GLY A 34 11.25 0.17 0.62
CA GLY A 34 10.77 1.45 0.09
C GLY A 34 11.39 1.86 -1.22
N GLU A 35 12.67 1.57 -1.41
CA GLU A 35 13.36 1.90 -2.66
C GLU A 35 12.75 1.14 -3.84
N GLU A 36 12.55 -0.15 -3.63
CA GLU A 36 11.95 -0.99 -4.67
C GLU A 36 10.52 -0.55 -4.96
N ALA A 37 9.77 -0.21 -3.90
CA ALA A 37 8.40 0.28 -4.07
C ALA A 37 8.35 1.52 -4.96
N LEU A 38 9.27 2.45 -4.71
CA LEU A 38 9.33 3.68 -5.50
C LEU A 38 9.66 3.39 -6.97
N ALA A 39 10.62 2.51 -7.20
CA ALA A 39 11.02 2.13 -8.56
C ALA A 39 9.87 1.45 -9.30
N VAL A 40 9.20 0.50 -8.64
CA VAL A 40 8.08 -0.21 -9.27
C VAL A 40 6.91 0.73 -9.53
N ALA A 41 6.63 1.65 -8.61
CA ALA A 41 5.54 2.60 -8.80
C ALA A 41 5.78 3.47 -10.03
N ARG A 42 7.00 3.94 -10.23
CA ARG A 42 7.35 4.77 -11.39
C ARG A 42 7.25 4.00 -12.71
N GLU A 43 7.65 2.74 -12.68
CA GLU A 43 7.66 1.93 -13.90
C GLU A 43 6.27 1.40 -14.24
N ALA A 44 5.58 0.84 -13.28
CA ALA A 44 4.33 0.12 -13.53
C ALA A 44 3.08 0.98 -13.42
N MET A 45 3.15 2.13 -12.76
CA MET A 45 2.01 3.02 -12.59
C MET A 45 0.79 2.29 -12.02
N PRO A 46 0.89 1.72 -10.81
CA PRO A 46 -0.25 1.01 -10.22
C PRO A 46 -1.37 1.98 -9.88
N GLU A 47 -2.54 1.44 -9.67
CA GLU A 47 -3.70 2.24 -9.30
C GLU A 47 -3.82 2.44 -7.79
N LEU A 48 -3.09 1.63 -7.02
CA LEU A 48 -3.10 1.68 -5.56
C LEU A 48 -1.79 1.11 -5.05
N ILE A 49 -1.26 1.71 -3.98
CA ILE A 49 -0.07 1.21 -3.31
C ILE A 49 -0.43 0.89 -1.86
N LEU A 50 -0.24 -0.37 -1.46
CA LEU A 50 -0.34 -0.78 -0.06
C LEU A 50 1.08 -0.96 0.45
N MET A 51 1.43 -0.26 1.50
CA MET A 51 2.83 -0.19 1.91
C MET A 51 2.98 -0.26 3.42
N ASP A 52 3.81 -1.17 3.88
CA ASP A 52 4.14 -1.23 5.29
C ASP A 52 4.98 -0.02 5.67
N VAL A 53 4.84 0.41 6.90
CA VAL A 53 5.59 1.57 7.41
C VAL A 53 7.05 1.23 7.61
N ARG A 54 7.32 0.07 8.22
CA ARG A 54 8.66 -0.31 8.65
C ARG A 54 9.31 -1.28 7.68
N MET A 55 10.18 -0.73 6.85
CA MET A 55 10.91 -1.53 5.87
C MET A 55 12.36 -1.11 5.86
N PRO A 56 13.28 -2.04 5.50
CA PRO A 56 14.70 -1.70 5.40
C PRO A 56 14.97 -0.78 4.21
N LYS A 57 16.13 -0.18 4.21
CA LYS A 57 16.66 0.72 3.18
C LYS A 57 15.93 2.04 3.09
N MET A 58 14.64 2.01 2.86
CA MET A 58 13.80 3.21 2.84
C MET A 58 12.48 2.85 3.47
N THR A 59 12.07 3.60 4.48
CA THR A 59 10.80 3.35 5.16
C THR A 59 9.62 3.68 4.26
N GLY A 60 8.44 3.18 4.65
CA GLY A 60 7.22 3.51 3.93
C GLY A 60 6.94 5.00 3.91
N TYR A 61 7.23 5.69 5.02
CA TYR A 61 7.05 7.15 5.10
C TYR A 61 7.93 7.85 4.08
N GLU A 62 9.20 7.48 4.02
CA GLU A 62 10.13 8.09 3.07
C GLU A 62 9.72 7.83 1.63
N ALA A 63 9.34 6.59 1.34
CA ALA A 63 8.88 6.24 -0.01
C ALA A 63 7.64 7.06 -0.38
N CYS A 64 6.69 7.18 0.53
CA CYS A 64 5.46 7.94 0.28
C CYS A 64 5.79 9.41 0.01
N ARG A 65 6.70 9.98 0.78
CA ARG A 65 7.10 11.37 0.59
C ARG A 65 7.68 11.58 -0.80
N HIS A 66 8.54 10.66 -1.24
CA HIS A 66 9.10 10.73 -2.60
C HIS A 66 8.02 10.56 -3.67
N MET A 67 7.07 9.66 -3.45
CA MET A 67 5.99 9.43 -4.39
C MET A 67 5.13 10.68 -4.54
N LYS A 68 4.82 11.34 -3.44
CA LYS A 68 3.97 12.53 -3.46
C LYS A 68 4.67 13.76 -4.02
N ALA A 69 6.00 13.72 -4.08
CA ALA A 69 6.79 14.79 -4.71
C ALA A 69 7.04 14.54 -6.19
N ASP A 70 6.64 13.39 -6.71
CA ASP A 70 6.88 13.00 -8.10
C ASP A 70 5.60 13.24 -8.90
N ASP A 71 5.64 14.19 -9.82
CA ASP A 71 4.46 14.57 -10.61
C ASP A 71 3.86 13.40 -11.39
N LYS A 72 4.68 12.42 -11.74
CA LYS A 72 4.24 11.27 -12.51
C LYS A 72 3.33 10.34 -11.70
N ILE A 73 3.61 10.19 -10.40
CA ILE A 73 2.92 9.18 -9.56
C ILE A 73 2.24 9.76 -8.33
N LYS A 74 2.32 11.06 -8.10
CA LYS A 74 1.75 11.65 -6.88
C LYS A 74 0.24 11.45 -6.74
N HIS A 75 -0.44 11.18 -7.84
CA HIS A 75 -1.90 10.98 -7.84
C HIS A 75 -2.30 9.58 -7.36
N ILE A 76 -1.35 8.66 -7.28
CA ILE A 76 -1.66 7.28 -6.89
C ILE A 76 -1.92 7.22 -5.38
N PRO A 77 -3.07 6.69 -4.95
CA PRO A 77 -3.34 6.59 -3.52
C PRO A 77 -2.37 5.63 -2.83
N VAL A 78 -1.85 6.05 -1.68
CA VAL A 78 -0.96 5.24 -0.86
C VAL A 78 -1.68 4.93 0.45
N VAL A 79 -1.75 3.65 0.78
CA VAL A 79 -2.39 3.18 2.00
C VAL A 79 -1.34 2.45 2.83
N PHE A 80 -1.15 2.90 4.07
CA PHE A 80 -0.18 2.25 4.94
C PHE A 80 -0.78 1.06 5.66
N LEU A 81 0.06 0.05 5.86
CA LEU A 81 -0.27 -1.09 6.71
C LEU A 81 0.36 -0.80 8.06
N SER A 82 -0.46 -0.57 9.08
CA SER A 82 0.01 -0.16 10.40
C SER A 82 -0.36 -1.18 11.46
N ALA A 83 0.51 -1.33 12.45
CA ALA A 83 0.21 -2.20 13.57
C ALA A 83 -0.87 -1.56 14.44
N LYS A 84 -1.74 -2.40 14.98
CA LYS A 84 -2.80 -1.95 15.87
C LYS A 84 -2.18 -1.27 17.09
N GLY A 85 -2.72 -0.12 17.47
CA GLY A 85 -2.23 0.64 18.60
C GLY A 85 -1.11 1.60 18.28
N GLN A 86 -0.70 1.69 17.03
CA GLN A 86 0.37 2.60 16.60
C GLN A 86 -0.22 3.88 15.99
N GLU A 87 -0.93 4.63 16.81
CA GLU A 87 -1.59 5.85 16.34
C GLU A 87 -0.63 6.89 15.79
N SER A 88 0.59 6.94 16.35
CA SER A 88 1.60 7.86 15.85
C SER A 88 2.01 7.51 14.42
N GLU A 89 2.00 6.24 14.07
CA GLU A 89 2.29 5.81 12.69
C GLU A 89 1.22 6.28 11.73
N ILE A 90 -0.04 6.19 12.17
CA ILE A 90 -1.16 6.64 11.35
C ILE A 90 -1.06 8.13 11.11
N GLN A 91 -0.83 8.90 12.16
CA GLN A 91 -0.72 10.36 12.06
C GLN A 91 0.42 10.77 11.13
N THR A 92 1.59 10.16 11.30
CA THR A 92 2.74 10.46 10.45
C THR A 92 2.46 10.10 9.00
N GLY A 93 1.80 8.95 8.77
CA GLY A 93 1.44 8.52 7.43
C GLY A 93 0.54 9.52 6.72
N LEU A 94 -0.47 10.01 7.42
CA LEU A 94 -1.37 11.01 6.84
C LEU A 94 -0.62 12.31 6.54
N GLU A 95 0.31 12.70 7.40
CA GLU A 95 1.10 13.93 7.21
C GLU A 95 2.01 13.86 5.98
N VAL A 96 2.50 12.67 5.63
CA VAL A 96 3.35 12.54 4.44
C VAL A 96 2.54 12.29 3.16
N GLY A 97 1.22 12.34 3.25
CA GLY A 97 0.36 12.29 2.09
C GLY A 97 -0.36 10.99 1.82
N ALA A 98 -0.38 10.08 2.79
CA ALA A 98 -1.12 8.83 2.61
C ALA A 98 -2.61 9.11 2.54
N THR A 99 -3.30 8.32 1.72
CA THR A 99 -4.74 8.44 1.57
C THR A 99 -5.49 7.82 2.74
N ASP A 100 -4.95 6.70 3.26
CA ASP A 100 -5.64 5.94 4.30
C ASP A 100 -4.67 4.94 4.92
N TYR A 101 -5.18 4.11 5.80
CA TYR A 101 -4.38 3.06 6.44
C TYR A 101 -5.26 1.82 6.67
N ILE A 102 -4.60 0.68 6.83
CA ILE A 102 -5.25 -0.58 7.19
C ILE A 102 -4.50 -1.15 8.38
N LEU A 103 -5.22 -1.48 9.45
CA LEU A 103 -4.60 -1.99 10.66
C LEU A 103 -4.30 -3.48 10.55
N LYS A 104 -3.12 -3.87 11.00
CA LYS A 104 -2.74 -5.27 11.14
C LYS A 104 -3.02 -5.71 12.57
N PRO A 105 -3.45 -6.93 12.80
CA PRO A 105 -3.81 -7.94 11.80
C PRO A 105 -5.17 -7.65 11.18
N PHE A 106 -5.35 -8.09 9.96
CA PHE A 106 -6.62 -7.91 9.25
C PHE A 106 -7.10 -9.26 8.74
N ALA A 107 -8.42 -9.39 8.59
CA ALA A 107 -8.99 -10.56 7.96
C ALA A 107 -8.96 -10.36 6.44
N PRO A 108 -8.80 -11.44 5.65
CA PRO A 108 -8.80 -11.31 4.19
C PRO A 108 -10.02 -10.59 3.64
N ASP A 109 -11.20 -10.88 4.16
CA ASP A 109 -12.44 -10.22 3.73
C ASP A 109 -12.38 -8.72 3.95
N GLN A 110 -11.81 -8.29 5.07
CA GLN A 110 -11.67 -6.88 5.41
C GLN A 110 -10.71 -6.20 4.44
N LEU A 111 -9.62 -6.87 4.10
CA LEU A 111 -8.65 -6.32 3.16
C LEU A 111 -9.30 -6.10 1.79
N ILE A 112 -10.02 -7.10 1.28
CA ILE A 112 -10.69 -7.00 -0.01
C ILE A 112 -11.67 -5.83 -0.01
N LYS A 113 -12.47 -5.72 1.05
CA LYS A 113 -13.47 -4.67 1.16
C LYS A 113 -12.85 -3.28 1.21
N ARG A 114 -11.80 -3.11 2.05
CA ARG A 114 -11.14 -1.82 2.18
C ARG A 114 -10.48 -1.39 0.88
N VAL A 115 -9.84 -2.31 0.19
CA VAL A 115 -9.21 -2.01 -1.09
C VAL A 115 -10.25 -1.55 -2.10
N ALA A 116 -11.38 -2.23 -2.17
CA ALA A 116 -12.46 -1.84 -3.08
C ALA A 116 -12.97 -0.44 -2.76
N GLU A 117 -13.15 -0.14 -1.48
CA GLU A 117 -13.61 1.18 -1.04
C GLU A 117 -12.61 2.28 -1.42
N ILE A 118 -11.33 2.03 -1.19
CA ILE A 118 -10.29 3.02 -1.45
C ILE A 118 -10.14 3.27 -2.95
N LEU A 119 -10.27 2.23 -3.76
CA LEU A 119 -10.21 2.39 -5.20
C LEU A 119 -11.41 3.16 -5.75
N GLY A 120 -12.36 3.47 -4.89
CA GLY A 120 -13.56 4.19 -5.31
C GLY A 120 -14.43 3.37 -6.24
N GLN A 121 -14.36 2.05 -6.13
CA GLN A 121 -15.22 1.18 -6.89
C GLN A 121 -16.62 1.32 -6.36
N LYS A 122 -17.41 2.06 -7.08
CA LYS A 122 -18.77 2.28 -6.68
C LYS A 122 -19.53 0.97 -6.74
N VAL A 123 -20.13 0.60 -5.63
CA VAL A 123 -21.06 -0.50 -5.63
C VAL A 123 -22.40 0.15 -5.89
N GLU A 124 -22.67 0.30 -7.14
CA GLU A 124 -23.89 0.98 -7.56
C GLU A 124 -25.10 0.15 -7.31
#